data_6939f6e1ab83781f5862d4ccc4bf5a44
#
_entry.id   6939f6e1ab83781f5862d4ccc4bf5a44
#
_cell.length_a   1.000
_cell.length_b   1.000
_cell.length_c   1.000
_cell.angle_alpha   90.00
_cell.angle_beta   90.00
_cell.angle_gamma   90.00
#
_symmetry.space_group_name_H-M   'P 1'
#
loop_
_entity.id
_entity.type
_entity.pdbx_description
1 polymer ?
#
loop_
_entity_poly.entity_id
_entity_poly.type
_entity_poly.pdbx_seq_one_letter_code
_entity_poly.pdbx_strand_id
1 'polypeptide(L)'
;MTTPRGEHHPHQPPHQQHTAGVDPLGPVRGPADPDYDVFLTGTVFLDIVFTGLDSAPVRGTETWARGMGSSPGGVANMATALARLGLHTSLAAAFGDDHYGEYCWDALEQGEGIDLSRSRTVPGWHSPVTVSMAYEGERTMVSHGHAAPLPDGPRPACPPRARAAVASLTPGRSEEWVAQAARQGTRIFADVGWDDTGRWDLAALGDLEHCEAFLPNAEEAMRYTRSSCPRAAAHALAEKVPLAVVTLGAEGAYAVDGRTGESASVPAIEVAALDPTGAGDVFVAGFLTGTLAGWPLADRLAFAGLTAALSVQEFGGSLSAPGWVEIAAWWNLVQGAEGQDPAALRRYAFLVPLLPVPLRPWPLRRAVPTIGFGRSA
;
A
#
# COMPACT_ATOMS: atom_id res chain seq x y z
N MET A 1 -23.34 5.91 -40.87
CA MET A 1 -24.41 5.42 -40.00
C MET A 1 -23.77 5.10 -38.67
N THR A 2 -23.77 6.05 -37.76
CA THR A 2 -23.18 5.99 -36.43
C THR A 2 -24.27 5.59 -35.44
N THR A 3 -24.12 4.45 -34.83
CA THR A 3 -24.99 3.97 -33.72
C THR A 3 -24.70 4.81 -32.47
N PRO A 4 -25.71 5.35 -31.79
CA PRO A 4 -25.49 6.06 -30.53
C PRO A 4 -25.16 5.07 -29.42
N ARG A 5 -24.11 5.38 -28.66
CA ARG A 5 -23.74 4.70 -27.42
C ARG A 5 -24.83 4.95 -26.36
N GLY A 6 -25.20 3.87 -25.67
CA GLY A 6 -26.31 3.83 -24.75
C GLY A 6 -26.17 4.78 -23.55
N GLU A 7 -27.32 5.15 -23.05
CA GLU A 7 -27.55 6.01 -21.90
C GLU A 7 -26.92 5.41 -20.63
N HIS A 8 -26.14 6.21 -19.93
CA HIS A 8 -25.67 5.90 -18.59
C HIS A 8 -26.88 5.77 -17.65
N HIS A 9 -27.16 4.54 -17.25
CA HIS A 9 -28.00 4.31 -16.08
C HIS A 9 -27.26 4.79 -14.82
N PRO A 10 -27.95 5.47 -13.88
CA PRO A 10 -27.35 5.84 -12.62
C PRO A 10 -26.95 4.57 -11.86
N HIS A 11 -25.67 4.40 -11.60
CA HIS A 11 -25.13 3.34 -10.77
C HIS A 11 -25.81 3.42 -9.39
N GLN A 12 -26.61 2.42 -9.08
CA GLN A 12 -26.87 2.07 -7.68
C GLN A 12 -25.55 1.61 -7.09
N PRO A 13 -25.17 2.06 -5.89
CA PRO A 13 -23.97 1.57 -5.23
C PRO A 13 -24.09 0.05 -5.11
N PRO A 14 -23.01 -0.71 -5.35
CA PRO A 14 -23.01 -2.15 -5.17
C PRO A 14 -23.13 -2.47 -3.68
N HIS A 15 -24.35 -2.42 -3.16
CA HIS A 15 -24.66 -2.98 -1.86
C HIS A 15 -24.58 -4.51 -1.96
N GLN A 16 -23.61 -5.07 -1.24
CA GLN A 16 -23.62 -6.45 -0.72
C GLN A 16 -23.48 -7.58 -1.76
N GLN A 17 -22.27 -7.79 -2.23
CA GLN A 17 -21.77 -9.15 -2.44
C GLN A 17 -20.35 -9.26 -1.89
N HIS A 18 -20.20 -9.02 -0.60
CA HIS A 18 -19.00 -9.47 0.12
C HIS A 18 -19.09 -10.98 0.23
N THR A 19 -18.53 -11.66 -0.74
CA THR A 19 -18.25 -13.09 -0.65
C THR A 19 -17.42 -13.33 0.61
N ALA A 20 -17.78 -14.36 1.35
CA ALA A 20 -17.31 -14.75 2.68
C ALA A 20 -15.76 -14.77 2.81
N GLY A 21 -15.16 -13.60 2.94
CA GLY A 21 -13.76 -13.34 3.15
C GLY A 21 -13.41 -13.20 4.62
N VAL A 22 -12.13 -13.24 4.93
CA VAL A 22 -11.69 -12.85 6.26
C VAL A 22 -11.92 -11.37 6.40
N ASP A 23 -12.76 -10.97 7.34
CA ASP A 23 -12.94 -9.57 7.74
C ASP A 23 -12.23 -9.35 9.08
N PRO A 24 -11.01 -8.75 9.07
CA PRO A 24 -10.27 -8.52 10.30
C PRO A 24 -10.96 -7.50 11.22
N LEU A 25 -11.88 -6.72 10.67
CA LEU A 25 -12.64 -5.71 11.40
C LEU A 25 -14.00 -6.24 11.90
N GLY A 26 -14.38 -7.47 11.57
CA GLY A 26 -15.66 -8.05 11.97
C GLY A 26 -16.01 -7.85 13.45
N PRO A 27 -15.07 -8.08 14.40
CA PRO A 27 -15.32 -7.89 15.83
C PRO A 27 -15.58 -6.43 16.25
N VAL A 28 -15.15 -5.45 15.44
CA VAL A 28 -15.24 -4.01 15.74
C VAL A 28 -16.20 -3.25 14.84
N ARG A 29 -16.90 -3.95 13.92
CA ARG A 29 -17.92 -3.33 13.07
C ARG A 29 -19.20 -3.06 13.84
N GLY A 30 -19.82 -1.91 13.53
CA GLY A 30 -21.07 -1.46 14.12
C GLY A 30 -22.00 -0.76 13.12
N PRO A 31 -23.28 -0.58 13.46
CA PRO A 31 -24.29 -0.04 12.53
C PRO A 31 -24.08 1.44 12.17
N ALA A 32 -23.22 2.14 12.89
CA ALA A 32 -22.89 3.56 12.64
C ALA A 32 -21.56 3.76 11.89
N ASP A 33 -20.98 2.66 11.42
CA ASP A 33 -19.71 2.69 10.70
C ASP A 33 -19.80 3.51 9.40
N PRO A 34 -18.68 4.12 8.98
CA PRO A 34 -18.59 4.72 7.66
C PRO A 34 -18.64 3.67 6.54
N ASP A 35 -18.97 4.11 5.32
CA ASP A 35 -19.09 3.23 4.15
C ASP A 35 -17.76 2.57 3.77
N TYR A 36 -16.64 3.23 4.07
CA TYR A 36 -15.30 2.75 3.76
C TYR A 36 -14.47 2.54 5.03
N ASP A 37 -13.63 1.50 5.00
CA ASP A 37 -12.62 1.32 6.02
C ASP A 37 -11.44 2.24 5.77
N VAL A 38 -11.02 2.38 4.49
CA VAL A 38 -9.89 3.22 4.13
C VAL A 38 -10.18 4.04 2.87
N PHE A 39 -9.80 5.30 2.92
CA PHE A 39 -9.76 6.21 1.78
C PHE A 39 -8.32 6.56 1.41
N LEU A 40 -8.01 6.51 0.11
CA LEU A 40 -6.72 6.90 -0.42
C LEU A 40 -6.88 7.87 -1.58
N THR A 41 -5.87 8.72 -1.76
CA THR A 41 -5.73 9.53 -2.96
C THR A 41 -4.27 9.64 -3.35
N GLY A 42 -4.00 9.71 -4.64
CA GLY A 42 -2.63 9.82 -5.14
C GLY A 42 -2.52 9.52 -6.62
N THR A 43 -1.29 9.39 -7.09
CA THR A 43 -0.99 9.04 -8.47
C THR A 43 -0.95 7.53 -8.64
N VAL A 44 -1.69 7.02 -9.62
CA VAL A 44 -1.57 5.65 -10.10
C VAL A 44 -0.65 5.64 -11.32
N PHE A 45 0.37 4.80 -11.28
CA PHE A 45 1.28 4.55 -12.40
C PHE A 45 0.93 3.21 -13.05
N LEU A 46 1.26 3.06 -14.34
CA LEU A 46 1.52 1.74 -14.85
C LEU A 46 2.99 1.41 -14.57
N ASP A 47 3.25 0.46 -13.72
CA ASP A 47 4.60 -0.05 -13.48
C ASP A 47 4.90 -1.18 -14.46
N ILE A 48 6.01 -1.08 -15.19
CA ILE A 48 6.57 -2.12 -16.06
C ILE A 48 7.87 -2.58 -15.41
N VAL A 49 7.91 -3.82 -14.98
CA VAL A 49 9.05 -4.38 -14.24
C VAL A 49 9.80 -5.39 -15.11
N PHE A 50 11.08 -5.13 -15.37
CA PHE A 50 11.99 -6.07 -16.00
C PHE A 50 12.87 -6.73 -14.95
N THR A 51 13.00 -8.05 -15.01
CA THR A 51 13.77 -8.84 -14.05
C THR A 51 14.74 -9.78 -14.74
N GLY A 52 15.74 -10.24 -13.99
CA GLY A 52 16.73 -11.18 -14.51
C GLY A 52 17.64 -10.57 -15.56
N LEU A 53 17.96 -9.29 -15.45
CA LEU A 53 19.06 -8.69 -16.19
C LEU A 53 20.36 -9.14 -15.53
N ASP A 54 21.34 -9.55 -16.34
CA ASP A 54 22.64 -10.00 -15.84
C ASP A 54 23.52 -8.82 -15.40
N SER A 55 23.27 -7.62 -15.91
CA SER A 55 23.98 -6.37 -15.56
C SER A 55 23.14 -5.16 -15.93
N ALA A 56 23.59 -3.97 -15.52
CA ALA A 56 23.01 -2.72 -15.96
C ALA A 56 22.99 -2.60 -17.50
N PRO A 57 21.95 -2.02 -18.10
CA PRO A 57 21.92 -1.74 -19.54
C PRO A 57 23.08 -0.86 -19.98
N VAL A 58 23.76 -1.23 -21.05
CA VAL A 58 24.93 -0.55 -21.58
C VAL A 58 24.53 0.34 -22.76
N ARG A 59 25.04 1.56 -22.82
CA ARG A 59 24.77 2.50 -23.90
C ARG A 59 25.11 1.91 -25.28
N GLY A 60 24.16 1.98 -26.20
CA GLY A 60 24.34 1.54 -27.59
C GLY A 60 24.20 0.03 -27.79
N THR A 61 23.74 -0.69 -26.79
CA THR A 61 23.46 -2.15 -26.87
C THR A 61 22.01 -2.45 -26.55
N GLU A 62 21.54 -3.63 -26.93
CA GLU A 62 20.26 -4.20 -26.49
C GLU A 62 20.51 -5.22 -25.37
N THR A 63 19.74 -5.10 -24.28
CA THR A 63 19.82 -6.04 -23.15
C THR A 63 18.48 -6.75 -23.02
N TRP A 64 18.51 -8.08 -22.94
CA TRP A 64 17.32 -8.92 -22.80
C TRP A 64 17.09 -9.25 -21.32
N ALA A 65 15.90 -8.90 -20.81
CA ALA A 65 15.44 -9.33 -19.50
C ALA A 65 14.85 -10.73 -19.58
N ARG A 66 15.04 -11.55 -18.54
CA ARG A 66 14.45 -12.90 -18.47
C ARG A 66 12.98 -12.90 -18.06
N GLY A 67 12.51 -11.83 -17.42
CA GLY A 67 11.13 -11.68 -17.02
C GLY A 67 10.63 -10.25 -17.20
N MET A 68 9.33 -10.12 -17.45
CA MET A 68 8.63 -8.86 -17.53
C MET A 68 7.23 -9.01 -16.95
N GLY A 69 6.78 -8.02 -16.21
CA GLY A 69 5.40 -7.90 -15.80
C GLY A 69 4.97 -6.45 -15.74
N SER A 70 3.67 -6.21 -15.71
CA SER A 70 3.12 -4.89 -15.48
C SER A 70 1.97 -4.95 -14.49
N SER A 71 1.86 -3.91 -13.66
CA SER A 71 0.83 -3.78 -12.64
C SER A 71 0.50 -2.30 -12.39
N PRO A 72 -0.67 -1.98 -11.84
CA PRO A 72 -0.87 -0.66 -11.25
C PRO A 72 0.14 -0.42 -10.14
N GLY A 73 0.74 0.77 -10.09
CA GLY A 73 1.74 1.17 -9.10
C GLY A 73 1.39 2.48 -8.41
N GLY A 74 2.33 3.04 -7.65
CA GLY A 74 2.10 4.21 -6.82
C GLY A 74 1.08 3.93 -5.72
N VAL A 75 0.08 4.80 -5.53
CA VAL A 75 -0.95 4.60 -4.49
C VAL A 75 -1.73 3.29 -4.67
N ALA A 76 -1.72 2.69 -5.85
CA ALA A 76 -2.36 1.39 -6.12
C ALA A 76 -1.72 0.24 -5.32
N ASN A 77 -0.43 0.31 -4.97
CA ASN A 77 0.23 -0.69 -4.15
C ASN A 77 -0.47 -0.84 -2.80
N MET A 78 -0.69 0.26 -2.13
CA MET A 78 -1.36 0.29 -0.83
C MET A 78 -2.84 -0.05 -0.95
N ALA A 79 -3.54 0.49 -1.96
CA ALA A 79 -4.96 0.24 -2.17
C ALA A 79 -5.25 -1.25 -2.39
N THR A 80 -4.44 -1.92 -3.22
CA THR A 80 -4.55 -3.36 -3.47
C THR A 80 -4.26 -4.19 -2.21
N ALA A 81 -3.20 -3.83 -1.47
CA ALA A 81 -2.86 -4.53 -0.23
C ALA A 81 -4.02 -4.46 0.79
N LEU A 82 -4.60 -3.27 0.99
CA LEU A 82 -5.75 -3.09 1.89
C LEU A 82 -6.97 -3.90 1.45
N ALA A 83 -7.30 -3.87 0.16
CA ALA A 83 -8.42 -4.64 -0.39
C ALA A 83 -8.23 -6.16 -0.20
N ARG A 84 -7.02 -6.68 -0.47
CA ARG A 84 -6.68 -8.09 -0.27
C ARG A 84 -6.66 -8.52 1.20
N LEU A 85 -6.43 -7.58 2.12
CA LEU A 85 -6.55 -7.80 3.56
C LEU A 85 -8.00 -7.70 4.05
N GLY A 86 -8.98 -7.49 3.17
CA GLY A 86 -10.41 -7.53 3.48
C GLY A 86 -11.00 -6.19 3.90
N LEU A 87 -10.33 -5.06 3.64
CA LEU A 87 -10.83 -3.74 3.96
C LEU A 87 -11.60 -3.12 2.78
N HIS A 88 -12.70 -2.45 3.08
CA HIS A 88 -13.44 -1.65 2.12
C HIS A 88 -12.65 -0.41 1.73
N THR A 89 -11.99 -0.47 0.58
CA THR A 89 -11.05 0.53 0.11
C THR A 89 -11.65 1.40 -0.97
N SER A 90 -11.60 2.72 -0.79
CA SER A 90 -11.96 3.73 -1.81
C SER A 90 -10.71 4.49 -2.24
N LEU A 91 -10.54 4.64 -3.54
CA LEU A 91 -9.43 5.37 -4.15
C LEU A 91 -9.94 6.52 -5.01
N ALA A 92 -9.38 7.71 -4.81
CA ALA A 92 -9.58 8.88 -5.66
C ALA A 92 -8.29 9.18 -6.44
N ALA A 93 -8.27 8.83 -7.73
CA ALA A 93 -7.14 9.04 -8.61
C ALA A 93 -7.58 9.53 -9.99
N ALA A 94 -6.63 10.06 -10.77
CA ALA A 94 -6.84 10.34 -12.18
C ALA A 94 -6.22 9.23 -13.03
N PHE A 95 -6.93 8.82 -14.08
CA PHE A 95 -6.50 7.84 -15.08
C PHE A 95 -6.55 8.50 -16.46
N GLY A 96 -5.59 8.20 -17.32
CA GLY A 96 -5.66 8.62 -18.73
C GLY A 96 -6.77 7.87 -19.48
N ASP A 97 -7.21 8.42 -20.60
CA ASP A 97 -8.07 7.73 -21.55
C ASP A 97 -7.27 6.90 -22.58
N ASP A 98 -6.09 6.47 -22.15
CA ASP A 98 -5.19 5.58 -22.89
C ASP A 98 -5.31 4.11 -22.37
N HIS A 99 -4.67 3.17 -23.08
CA HIS A 99 -4.69 1.75 -22.72
C HIS A 99 -4.08 1.46 -21.34
N TYR A 100 -3.17 2.31 -20.87
CA TYR A 100 -2.56 2.17 -19.55
C TYR A 100 -3.54 2.52 -18.43
N GLY A 101 -4.31 3.61 -18.64
CA GLY A 101 -5.36 4.01 -17.71
C GLY A 101 -6.51 2.99 -17.67
N GLU A 102 -6.96 2.50 -18.83
CA GLU A 102 -7.97 1.44 -18.93
C GLU A 102 -7.53 0.17 -18.17
N TYR A 103 -6.30 -0.29 -18.41
CA TYR A 103 -5.75 -1.47 -17.72
C TYR A 103 -5.69 -1.26 -16.20
N CYS A 104 -5.16 -0.13 -15.74
CA CYS A 104 -5.06 0.15 -14.31
C CYS A 104 -6.44 0.25 -13.65
N TRP A 105 -7.40 0.89 -14.32
CA TRP A 105 -8.78 0.98 -13.84
C TRP A 105 -9.40 -0.39 -13.67
N ASP A 106 -9.38 -1.22 -14.72
CA ASP A 106 -9.98 -2.55 -14.70
C ASP A 106 -9.33 -3.46 -13.67
N ALA A 107 -7.99 -3.41 -13.56
CA ALA A 107 -7.25 -4.19 -12.58
C ALA A 107 -7.68 -3.84 -11.14
N LEU A 108 -7.84 -2.56 -10.82
CA LEU A 108 -8.20 -2.10 -9.49
C LEU A 108 -9.68 -2.31 -9.17
N GLU A 109 -10.58 -1.95 -10.09
CA GLU A 109 -12.02 -2.04 -9.86
C GLU A 109 -12.53 -3.48 -10.00
N GLN A 110 -12.28 -4.12 -11.18
CA GLN A 110 -12.80 -5.45 -11.46
C GLN A 110 -11.94 -6.57 -10.87
N GLY A 111 -10.61 -6.36 -10.82
CA GLY A 111 -9.67 -7.34 -10.30
C GLY A 111 -9.62 -7.36 -8.78
N GLU A 112 -9.53 -6.22 -8.14
CA GLU A 112 -9.29 -6.11 -6.69
C GLU A 112 -10.52 -5.62 -5.90
N GLY A 113 -11.58 -5.18 -6.57
CA GLY A 113 -12.80 -4.71 -5.91
C GLY A 113 -12.66 -3.38 -5.18
N ILE A 114 -11.72 -2.54 -5.61
CA ILE A 114 -11.51 -1.20 -5.06
C ILE A 114 -12.57 -0.26 -5.61
N ASP A 115 -13.19 0.53 -4.74
CA ASP A 115 -14.15 1.55 -5.17
C ASP A 115 -13.43 2.72 -5.82
N LEU A 116 -13.64 2.89 -7.13
CA LEU A 116 -13.12 3.97 -7.95
C LEU A 116 -14.15 5.06 -8.26
N SER A 117 -15.31 5.08 -7.61
CA SER A 117 -16.38 6.06 -7.86
C SER A 117 -15.95 7.51 -7.67
N ARG A 118 -14.86 7.74 -6.97
CA ARG A 118 -14.24 9.06 -6.74
C ARG A 118 -13.04 9.33 -7.64
N SER A 119 -12.66 8.34 -8.43
CA SER A 119 -11.65 8.47 -9.48
C SER A 119 -12.26 9.01 -10.77
N ARG A 120 -11.42 9.45 -11.69
CA ARG A 120 -11.87 9.96 -12.98
C ARG A 120 -10.94 9.57 -14.11
N THR A 121 -11.50 9.35 -15.28
CA THR A 121 -10.76 9.32 -16.53
C THR A 121 -10.60 10.73 -17.06
N VAL A 122 -9.40 11.12 -17.50
CA VAL A 122 -9.06 12.45 -17.97
C VAL A 122 -8.80 12.39 -19.47
N PRO A 123 -9.69 12.97 -20.32
CA PRO A 123 -9.55 12.93 -21.76
C PRO A 123 -8.24 13.60 -22.24
N GLY A 124 -7.52 12.93 -23.12
CA GLY A 124 -6.28 13.44 -23.73
C GLY A 124 -5.10 13.55 -22.76
N TRP A 125 -5.23 13.02 -21.53
CA TRP A 125 -4.13 12.97 -20.58
C TRP A 125 -3.45 11.61 -20.62
N HIS A 126 -2.12 11.61 -20.67
CA HIS A 126 -1.33 10.40 -20.69
C HIS A 126 -1.16 9.85 -19.27
N SER A 127 -1.48 8.57 -19.09
CA SER A 127 -1.27 7.87 -17.80
C SER A 127 0.21 7.85 -17.43
N PRO A 128 0.57 8.09 -16.16
CA PRO A 128 1.95 7.98 -15.71
C PRO A 128 2.47 6.55 -15.83
N VAL A 129 3.73 6.39 -16.19
CA VAL A 129 4.40 5.09 -16.37
C VAL A 129 5.72 5.09 -15.60
N THR A 130 6.02 3.99 -14.92
CA THR A 130 7.34 3.71 -14.37
C THR A 130 7.89 2.43 -14.98
N VAL A 131 9.11 2.47 -15.47
CA VAL A 131 9.88 1.27 -15.86
C VAL A 131 10.89 0.99 -14.77
N SER A 132 10.81 -0.19 -14.17
CA SER A 132 11.74 -0.70 -13.17
C SER A 132 12.60 -1.79 -13.76
N MET A 133 13.89 -1.74 -13.55
CA MET A 133 14.87 -2.72 -14.00
C MET A 133 15.65 -3.24 -12.81
N ALA A 134 15.57 -4.55 -12.54
CA ALA A 134 16.28 -5.21 -11.44
C ALA A 134 17.52 -5.95 -11.95
N TYR A 135 18.68 -5.61 -11.40
CA TYR A 135 19.98 -6.24 -11.66
C TYR A 135 20.90 -6.10 -10.43
N GLU A 136 21.78 -7.05 -10.22
CA GLU A 136 22.78 -7.05 -9.14
C GLU A 136 22.19 -6.86 -7.73
N GLY A 137 20.93 -7.29 -7.50
CA GLY A 137 20.26 -7.14 -6.21
C GLY A 137 19.67 -5.76 -5.93
N GLU A 138 19.82 -4.81 -6.87
CA GLU A 138 19.31 -3.44 -6.80
C GLU A 138 18.31 -3.17 -7.92
N ARG A 139 17.71 -1.99 -7.92
CA ARG A 139 16.79 -1.57 -8.99
C ARG A 139 17.07 -0.15 -9.45
N THR A 140 16.86 0.06 -10.73
CA THR A 140 16.84 1.40 -11.34
C THR A 140 15.46 1.66 -11.92
N MET A 141 14.93 2.84 -11.71
CA MET A 141 13.61 3.23 -12.20
C MET A 141 13.69 4.46 -13.10
N VAL A 142 12.86 4.47 -14.13
CA VAL A 142 12.62 5.63 -14.98
C VAL A 142 11.13 5.86 -15.03
N SER A 143 10.69 7.04 -14.59
CA SER A 143 9.27 7.41 -14.59
C SER A 143 8.99 8.53 -15.59
N HIS A 144 7.82 8.48 -16.21
CA HIS A 144 7.28 9.54 -17.02
C HIS A 144 5.84 9.81 -16.64
N GLY A 145 5.48 11.09 -16.54
CA GLY A 145 4.12 11.51 -16.26
C GLY A 145 4.02 13.03 -16.20
N HIS A 146 2.80 13.50 -16.29
CA HIS A 146 2.45 14.92 -16.12
C HIS A 146 1.45 15.05 -14.97
N ALA A 147 1.43 16.19 -14.31
CA ALA A 147 0.38 16.49 -13.36
C ALA A 147 -0.99 16.34 -14.03
N ALA A 148 -1.90 15.60 -13.39
CA ALA A 148 -3.25 15.46 -13.91
C ALA A 148 -3.91 16.85 -13.99
N PRO A 149 -4.58 17.19 -15.09
CA PRO A 149 -5.33 18.42 -15.19
C PRO A 149 -6.35 18.53 -14.05
N LEU A 150 -6.44 19.70 -13.45
CA LEU A 150 -7.49 19.96 -12.47
C LEU A 150 -8.86 19.86 -13.17
N PRO A 151 -9.87 19.28 -12.51
CA PRO A 151 -11.21 19.28 -13.07
C PRO A 151 -11.71 20.71 -13.21
N ASP A 152 -12.41 21.01 -14.32
CA ASP A 152 -13.16 22.24 -14.47
C ASP A 152 -14.32 22.24 -13.45
N GLY A 153 -14.26 23.14 -12.48
CA GLY A 153 -15.27 23.27 -11.43
C GLY A 153 -14.74 22.97 -10.02
N PRO A 154 -15.59 23.17 -8.99
CA PRO A 154 -15.17 22.91 -7.62
C PRO A 154 -14.82 21.43 -7.46
N ARG A 155 -13.62 21.16 -6.92
CA ARG A 155 -13.24 19.81 -6.49
C ARG A 155 -14.39 19.25 -5.65
N PRO A 156 -14.70 17.95 -5.71
CA PRO A 156 -15.54 17.38 -4.68
C PRO A 156 -14.83 17.64 -3.34
N ALA A 157 -15.29 18.68 -2.67
CA ALA A 157 -14.60 19.31 -1.53
C ALA A 157 -14.62 18.42 -0.30
N CYS A 158 -15.20 17.22 -0.40
CA CYS A 158 -15.44 16.40 0.78
C CYS A 158 -14.85 15.00 0.58
N PRO A 159 -13.83 14.61 1.37
CA PRO A 159 -13.41 13.22 1.44
C PRO A 159 -14.60 12.36 1.92
N PRO A 160 -14.70 11.09 1.48
CA PRO A 160 -15.73 10.21 1.99
C PRO A 160 -15.54 9.97 3.48
N ARG A 161 -16.62 9.61 4.18
CA ARG A 161 -16.49 9.10 5.53
C ARG A 161 -15.79 7.75 5.48
N ALA A 162 -14.64 7.66 6.17
CA ALA A 162 -13.86 6.45 6.28
C ALA A 162 -13.33 6.28 7.70
N ARG A 163 -13.00 5.06 8.11
CA ARG A 163 -12.36 4.81 9.41
C ARG A 163 -10.94 5.38 9.43
N ALA A 164 -10.24 5.23 8.33
CA ALA A 164 -8.90 5.77 8.14
C ALA A 164 -8.71 6.34 6.73
N ALA A 165 -7.69 7.17 6.59
CA ALA A 165 -7.19 7.58 5.28
C ALA A 165 -5.66 7.61 5.29
N VAL A 166 -5.05 7.47 4.12
CA VAL A 166 -3.61 7.59 3.98
C VAL A 166 -3.30 8.86 3.19
N ALA A 167 -2.41 9.67 3.74
CA ALA A 167 -1.92 10.91 3.15
C ALA A 167 -0.42 10.78 2.83
N SER A 168 -0.05 11.02 1.58
CA SER A 168 1.36 11.17 1.21
C SER A 168 1.76 12.62 1.41
N LEU A 169 2.57 12.88 2.44
CA LEU A 169 2.99 14.23 2.81
C LEU A 169 4.08 14.74 1.85
N THR A 170 3.94 15.99 1.45
CA THR A 170 4.93 16.66 0.59
C THR A 170 5.39 17.96 1.26
N PRO A 171 6.70 18.21 1.40
CA PRO A 171 7.19 19.44 2.00
C PRO A 171 6.62 20.69 1.33
N GLY A 172 6.11 21.63 2.13
CA GLY A 172 5.56 22.90 1.65
C GLY A 172 4.18 22.79 0.97
N ARG A 173 3.53 21.61 1.00
CA ARG A 173 2.14 21.43 0.56
C ARG A 173 1.27 20.97 1.72
N SER A 174 0.04 21.45 1.71
CA SER A 174 -1.05 20.94 2.54
C SER A 174 -2.26 20.67 1.67
N GLU A 175 -2.90 19.56 1.95
CA GLU A 175 -4.08 19.12 1.22
C GLU A 175 -5.33 19.35 2.09
N GLU A 176 -6.20 20.24 1.66
CA GLU A 176 -7.41 20.63 2.45
C GLU A 176 -8.26 19.43 2.89
N TRP A 177 -8.29 18.37 2.07
CA TRP A 177 -9.04 17.17 2.39
C TRP A 177 -8.52 16.44 3.65
N VAL A 178 -7.22 16.53 3.97
CA VAL A 178 -6.61 15.88 5.15
C VAL A 178 -7.19 16.47 6.43
N ALA A 179 -7.13 17.79 6.55
CA ALA A 179 -7.71 18.51 7.71
C ALA A 179 -9.23 18.26 7.79
N GLN A 180 -9.93 18.18 6.66
CA GLN A 180 -11.36 17.94 6.64
C GLN A 180 -11.69 16.51 7.07
N ALA A 181 -10.99 15.49 6.57
CA ALA A 181 -11.17 14.09 6.96
C ALA A 181 -10.91 13.91 8.48
N ALA A 182 -9.84 14.52 8.99
CA ALA A 182 -9.52 14.49 10.42
C ALA A 182 -10.66 15.11 11.27
N ARG A 183 -11.23 16.25 10.85
CA ARG A 183 -12.39 16.86 11.53
C ARG A 183 -13.65 15.99 11.50
N GLN A 184 -13.78 15.12 10.51
CA GLN A 184 -14.88 14.14 10.41
C GLN A 184 -14.65 12.88 11.26
N GLY A 185 -13.52 12.78 11.95
CA GLY A 185 -13.13 11.64 12.76
C GLY A 185 -12.41 10.53 12.01
N THR A 186 -12.01 10.76 10.75
CA THR A 186 -11.16 9.84 10.01
C THR A 186 -9.74 9.87 10.56
N ARG A 187 -9.16 8.73 10.87
CA ARG A 187 -7.79 8.59 11.37
C ARG A 187 -6.82 8.69 10.20
N ILE A 188 -5.91 9.67 10.21
CA ILE A 188 -4.98 9.91 9.12
C ILE A 188 -3.66 9.20 9.38
N PHE A 189 -3.25 8.35 8.44
CA PHE A 189 -1.94 7.71 8.42
C PHE A 189 -1.09 8.42 7.38
N ALA A 190 0.09 8.87 7.78
CA ALA A 190 0.96 9.62 6.89
C ALA A 190 2.14 8.78 6.44
N ASP A 191 2.44 8.88 5.15
CA ASP A 191 3.65 8.44 4.51
C ASP A 191 4.34 9.63 3.85
N VAL A 192 5.62 9.48 3.53
CA VAL A 192 6.39 10.47 2.77
C VAL A 192 7.16 9.77 1.66
N GLY A 193 7.36 10.49 0.56
CA GLY A 193 8.35 10.10 -0.43
C GLY A 193 9.71 10.74 -0.15
N TRP A 194 10.65 10.50 -1.05
CA TRP A 194 11.95 11.17 -1.02
C TRP A 194 11.78 12.69 -1.13
N ASP A 195 12.48 13.44 -0.27
CA ASP A 195 12.48 14.91 -0.33
C ASP A 195 13.50 15.41 -1.36
N ASP A 196 13.03 15.69 -2.58
CA ASP A 196 13.85 16.22 -3.67
C ASP A 196 14.48 17.60 -3.36
N THR A 197 13.94 18.33 -2.37
CA THR A 197 14.53 19.60 -1.93
C THR A 197 15.81 19.37 -1.14
N GLY A 198 16.04 18.18 -0.61
CA GLY A 198 17.14 17.81 0.25
C GLY A 198 17.16 18.52 1.61
N ARG A 199 16.12 19.31 1.94
CA ARG A 199 16.07 20.07 3.20
C ARG A 199 15.65 19.23 4.39
N TRP A 200 14.79 18.26 4.17
CA TRP A 200 14.28 17.36 5.20
C TRP A 200 13.77 18.13 6.43
N ASP A 201 12.89 19.10 6.15
CA ASP A 201 12.30 19.96 7.18
C ASP A 201 10.97 19.38 7.63
N LEU A 202 10.94 18.82 8.84
CA LEU A 202 9.72 18.25 9.42
C LEU A 202 8.61 19.28 9.58
N ALA A 203 8.95 20.55 9.85
CA ALA A 203 7.96 21.61 9.99
C ALA A 203 7.30 21.97 8.65
N ALA A 204 7.93 21.64 7.53
CA ALA A 204 7.35 21.83 6.21
C ALA A 204 6.28 20.77 5.85
N LEU A 205 6.11 19.70 6.62
CA LEU A 205 5.05 18.71 6.49
C LEU A 205 3.78 19.19 7.21
N GLY A 206 3.12 20.23 6.66
CA GLY A 206 2.04 20.96 7.34
C GLY A 206 0.84 20.09 7.77
N ASP A 207 0.52 19.02 7.01
CA ASP A 207 -0.59 18.14 7.36
C ASP A 207 -0.26 17.11 8.46
N LEU A 208 1.00 17.05 8.90
CA LEU A 208 1.45 16.11 9.93
C LEU A 208 0.70 16.32 11.27
N GLU A 209 0.31 17.55 11.57
CA GLU A 209 -0.48 17.86 12.77
C GLU A 209 -1.86 17.21 12.83
N HIS A 210 -2.39 16.80 11.66
CA HIS A 210 -3.68 16.11 11.55
C HIS A 210 -3.55 14.59 11.58
N CYS A 211 -2.31 14.07 11.62
CA CYS A 211 -2.03 12.66 11.47
C CYS A 211 -2.07 11.90 12.80
N GLU A 212 -2.70 10.75 12.79
CA GLU A 212 -2.67 9.77 13.88
C GLU A 212 -1.33 9.04 13.92
N ALA A 213 -0.78 8.71 12.74
CA ALA A 213 0.47 7.98 12.63
C ALA A 213 1.33 8.53 11.49
N PHE A 214 2.66 8.45 11.66
CA PHE A 214 3.65 8.75 10.63
C PHE A 214 4.59 7.57 10.44
N LEU A 215 4.74 7.09 9.20
CA LEU A 215 5.35 5.81 8.88
C LEU A 215 6.54 5.92 7.88
N PRO A 216 7.56 6.74 8.16
CA PRO A 216 8.74 6.86 7.30
C PRO A 216 9.64 5.62 7.38
N ASN A 217 10.52 5.45 6.39
CA ASN A 217 11.64 4.53 6.52
C ASN A 217 12.76 5.11 7.41
N ALA A 218 13.76 4.28 7.73
CA ALA A 218 14.85 4.66 8.64
C ALA A 218 15.62 5.90 8.16
N GLU A 219 15.91 5.99 6.86
CA GLU A 219 16.68 7.10 6.30
C GLU A 219 15.86 8.40 6.35
N GLU A 220 14.60 8.36 5.94
CA GLU A 220 13.68 9.49 6.01
C GLU A 220 13.49 9.97 7.45
N ALA A 221 13.22 9.04 8.38
CA ALA A 221 13.05 9.36 9.79
C ALA A 221 14.28 10.07 10.39
N MET A 222 15.47 9.53 10.14
CA MET A 222 16.73 10.12 10.61
C MET A 222 16.99 11.49 9.98
N ARG A 223 16.70 11.66 8.69
CA ARG A 223 16.86 12.94 7.99
C ARG A 223 15.93 14.00 8.53
N TYR A 224 14.63 13.72 8.64
CA TYR A 224 13.63 14.66 9.18
C TYR A 224 13.89 15.06 10.64
N THR A 225 14.40 14.14 11.46
CA THR A 225 14.64 14.40 12.89
C THR A 225 16.07 14.83 13.21
N ARG A 226 16.99 14.77 12.24
CA ARG A 226 18.42 14.98 12.47
C ARG A 226 19.02 14.00 13.48
N SER A 227 18.43 12.81 13.59
CA SER A 227 18.86 11.78 14.52
C SER A 227 19.96 10.90 13.92
N SER A 228 20.80 10.32 14.76
CA SER A 228 21.90 9.45 14.35
C SER A 228 21.51 7.96 14.27
N CYS A 229 20.33 7.59 14.75
CA CYS A 229 19.82 6.23 14.64
C CYS A 229 18.29 6.20 14.54
N PRO A 230 17.72 5.14 13.93
CA PRO A 230 16.27 5.05 13.67
C PRO A 230 15.44 5.06 14.95
N ARG A 231 15.90 4.47 16.05
CA ARG A 231 15.16 4.45 17.33
C ARG A 231 15.05 5.85 17.93
N ALA A 232 16.14 6.63 17.91
CA ALA A 232 16.11 8.02 18.35
C ALA A 232 15.19 8.85 17.47
N ALA A 233 15.20 8.60 16.16
CA ALA A 233 14.28 9.24 15.21
C ALA A 233 12.81 8.93 15.54
N ALA A 234 12.47 7.67 15.82
CA ALA A 234 11.11 7.29 16.19
C ALA A 234 10.62 8.00 17.47
N HIS A 235 11.48 8.12 18.50
CA HIS A 235 11.13 8.89 19.70
C HIS A 235 10.93 10.37 19.42
N ALA A 236 11.80 10.98 18.61
CA ALA A 236 11.64 12.40 18.23
C ALA A 236 10.37 12.63 17.40
N LEU A 237 9.99 11.70 16.52
CA LEU A 237 8.72 11.77 15.78
C LEU A 237 7.52 11.59 16.69
N ALA A 238 7.59 10.73 17.70
CA ALA A 238 6.51 10.51 18.67
C ALA A 238 6.19 11.73 19.53
N GLU A 239 7.08 12.73 19.56
CA GLU A 239 6.80 14.05 20.14
C GLU A 239 5.92 14.93 19.21
N LYS A 240 5.78 14.58 17.94
CA LYS A 240 5.07 15.33 16.89
C LYS A 240 3.78 14.68 16.43
N VAL A 241 3.72 13.36 16.49
CA VAL A 241 2.53 12.58 16.10
C VAL A 241 2.19 11.55 17.18
N PRO A 242 0.91 11.19 17.34
CA PRO A 242 0.51 10.19 18.32
C PRO A 242 1.22 8.85 18.17
N LEU A 243 1.56 8.44 16.95
CA LEU A 243 2.18 7.15 16.69
C LEU A 243 3.27 7.29 15.61
N ALA A 244 4.52 7.06 15.99
CA ALA A 244 5.66 7.03 15.09
C ALA A 244 6.04 5.59 14.78
N VAL A 245 6.13 5.23 13.48
CA VAL A 245 6.51 3.88 13.03
C VAL A 245 7.65 4.02 12.04
N VAL A 246 8.77 3.38 12.30
CA VAL A 246 9.95 3.45 11.44
C VAL A 246 10.26 2.06 10.90
N THR A 247 10.23 1.91 9.57
CA THR A 247 10.65 0.67 8.90
C THR A 247 12.17 0.63 8.77
N LEU A 248 12.76 -0.54 9.05
CA LEU A 248 14.20 -0.76 9.11
C LEU A 248 14.68 -1.73 8.01
N GLY A 249 13.90 -1.93 6.96
CA GLY A 249 14.20 -2.88 5.90
C GLY A 249 14.36 -4.31 6.44
N ALA A 250 15.49 -4.95 6.15
CA ALA A 250 15.78 -6.31 6.60
C ALA A 250 15.97 -6.44 8.13
N GLU A 251 16.05 -5.35 8.87
CA GLU A 251 16.11 -5.38 10.34
C GLU A 251 14.72 -5.37 10.99
N GLY A 252 13.65 -5.13 10.22
CA GLY A 252 12.27 -5.14 10.68
C GLY A 252 11.66 -3.76 10.88
N ALA A 253 11.05 -3.50 12.04
CA ALA A 253 10.39 -2.22 12.32
C ALA A 253 10.42 -1.86 13.80
N TYR A 254 10.33 -0.57 14.07
CA TYR A 254 10.25 0.00 15.43
C TYR A 254 9.14 1.04 15.49
N ALA A 255 8.34 1.02 16.55
CA ALA A 255 7.28 2.01 16.75
C ALA A 255 7.28 2.55 18.19
N VAL A 256 6.80 3.79 18.32
CA VAL A 256 6.61 4.49 19.60
C VAL A 256 5.23 5.14 19.61
N ASP A 257 4.41 4.78 20.57
CA ASP A 257 3.16 5.50 20.89
C ASP A 257 3.50 6.68 21.80
N GLY A 258 3.45 7.91 21.26
CA GLY A 258 3.75 9.13 21.99
C GLY A 258 2.74 9.47 23.08
N ARG A 259 1.52 8.89 23.04
CA ARG A 259 0.48 9.11 24.05
C ARG A 259 0.70 8.28 25.31
N THR A 260 1.19 7.06 25.15
CA THR A 260 1.37 6.09 26.24
C THR A 260 2.83 5.91 26.64
N GLY A 261 3.77 6.24 25.76
CA GLY A 261 5.18 5.92 25.89
C GLY A 261 5.52 4.45 25.56
N GLU A 262 4.51 3.67 25.15
CA GLU A 262 4.74 2.27 24.71
C GLU A 262 5.63 2.26 23.47
N SER A 263 6.58 1.34 23.44
CA SER A 263 7.38 1.08 22.23
C SER A 263 7.42 -0.41 21.92
N ALA A 264 7.50 -0.72 20.64
CA ALA A 264 7.63 -2.10 20.16
C ALA A 264 8.68 -2.21 19.07
N SER A 265 9.38 -3.34 19.04
CA SER A 265 10.37 -3.68 18.00
C SER A 265 10.11 -5.09 17.51
N VAL A 266 9.98 -5.26 16.21
CA VAL A 266 9.75 -6.58 15.59
C VAL A 266 10.81 -6.78 14.50
N PRO A 267 11.58 -7.89 14.55
CA PRO A 267 12.54 -8.21 13.49
C PRO A 267 11.81 -8.60 12.21
N ALA A 268 12.45 -8.39 11.07
CA ALA A 268 11.94 -8.86 9.79
C ALA A 268 11.88 -10.40 9.75
N ILE A 269 11.05 -10.91 8.86
CA ILE A 269 11.07 -12.31 8.47
C ILE A 269 12.10 -12.47 7.35
N GLU A 270 13.05 -13.38 7.55
CA GLU A 270 14.03 -13.69 6.52
C GLU A 270 13.38 -14.40 5.34
N VAL A 271 13.47 -13.79 4.17
CA VAL A 271 12.93 -14.31 2.91
C VAL A 271 13.91 -14.04 1.76
N ALA A 272 13.81 -14.84 0.70
CA ALA A 272 14.48 -14.53 -0.55
C ALA A 272 13.69 -13.45 -1.28
N ALA A 273 14.14 -12.21 -1.19
CA ALA A 273 13.49 -11.10 -1.86
C ALA A 273 13.72 -11.17 -3.38
N LEU A 274 12.63 -11.08 -4.14
CA LEU A 274 12.63 -11.07 -5.60
C LEU A 274 12.44 -9.65 -6.12
N ASP A 275 11.44 -8.94 -5.60
CA ASP A 275 11.14 -7.56 -5.96
C ASP A 275 10.69 -6.75 -4.72
N PRO A 276 11.49 -5.78 -4.23
CA PRO A 276 11.12 -4.96 -3.08
C PRO A 276 10.14 -3.82 -3.40
N THR A 277 9.65 -3.74 -4.65
CA THR A 277 8.71 -2.68 -5.07
C THR A 277 7.43 -2.75 -4.27
N GLY A 278 7.03 -1.63 -3.67
CA GLY A 278 5.79 -1.53 -2.90
C GLY A 278 5.83 -2.18 -1.51
N ALA A 279 6.96 -2.73 -1.06
CA ALA A 279 7.05 -3.36 0.27
C ALA A 279 6.69 -2.40 1.41
N GLY A 280 7.08 -1.13 1.31
CA GLY A 280 6.69 -0.06 2.24
C GLY A 280 5.18 0.16 2.25
N ASP A 281 4.55 0.24 1.07
CA ASP A 281 3.10 0.40 0.93
C ASP A 281 2.34 -0.77 1.55
N VAL A 282 2.82 -2.00 1.30
CA VAL A 282 2.22 -3.22 1.87
C VAL A 282 2.41 -3.28 3.39
N PHE A 283 3.56 -2.81 3.90
CA PHE A 283 3.80 -2.66 5.34
C PHE A 283 2.78 -1.69 5.96
N VAL A 284 2.60 -0.50 5.36
CA VAL A 284 1.61 0.49 5.83
C VAL A 284 0.21 -0.11 5.84
N ALA A 285 -0.17 -0.83 4.78
CA ALA A 285 -1.48 -1.50 4.70
C ALA A 285 -1.68 -2.53 5.82
N GLY A 286 -0.69 -3.38 6.10
CA GLY A 286 -0.70 -4.33 7.19
C GLY A 286 -0.80 -3.66 8.56
N PHE A 287 0.00 -2.61 8.79
CA PHE A 287 -0.01 -1.85 10.05
C PHE A 287 -1.35 -1.15 10.28
N LEU A 288 -1.91 -0.53 9.24
CA LEU A 288 -3.22 0.12 9.28
C LEU A 288 -4.33 -0.90 9.58
N THR A 289 -4.31 -2.07 8.93
CA THR A 289 -5.27 -3.15 9.19
C THR A 289 -5.26 -3.54 10.66
N GLY A 290 -4.09 -3.85 11.23
CA GLY A 290 -3.98 -4.20 12.65
C GLY A 290 -4.38 -3.06 13.58
N THR A 291 -4.15 -1.81 13.18
CA THR A 291 -4.55 -0.63 13.95
C THR A 291 -6.07 -0.46 13.98
N LEU A 292 -6.75 -0.65 12.85
CA LEU A 292 -8.22 -0.59 12.78
C LEU A 292 -8.88 -1.78 13.50
N ALA A 293 -8.24 -2.95 13.48
CA ALA A 293 -8.68 -4.12 14.23
C ALA A 293 -8.41 -4.05 15.75
N GLY A 294 -7.73 -2.99 16.20
CA GLY A 294 -7.46 -2.77 17.63
C GLY A 294 -6.40 -3.70 18.24
N TRP A 295 -5.51 -4.28 17.42
CA TRP A 295 -4.47 -5.18 17.91
C TRP A 295 -3.40 -4.46 18.74
N PRO A 296 -2.71 -5.17 19.66
CA PRO A 296 -1.53 -4.64 20.36
C PRO A 296 -0.46 -4.11 19.39
N LEU A 297 0.32 -3.13 19.81
CA LEU A 297 1.31 -2.46 18.95
C LEU A 297 2.33 -3.46 18.35
N ALA A 298 2.79 -4.43 19.12
CA ALA A 298 3.71 -5.46 18.64
C ALA A 298 3.07 -6.36 17.56
N ASP A 299 1.78 -6.70 17.68
CA ASP A 299 1.06 -7.52 16.70
C ASP A 299 0.82 -6.76 15.41
N ARG A 300 0.54 -5.43 15.49
CA ARG A 300 0.44 -4.55 14.29
C ARG A 300 1.75 -4.55 13.50
N LEU A 301 2.89 -4.38 14.19
CA LEU A 301 4.21 -4.40 13.57
C LEU A 301 4.54 -5.79 12.99
N ALA A 302 4.24 -6.85 13.72
CA ALA A 302 4.47 -8.22 13.25
C ALA A 302 3.68 -8.50 11.98
N PHE A 303 2.40 -8.13 11.94
CA PHE A 303 1.55 -8.32 10.77
C PHE A 303 2.02 -7.50 9.58
N ALA A 304 2.35 -6.22 9.80
CA ALA A 304 2.91 -5.36 8.78
C ALA A 304 4.21 -5.91 8.18
N GLY A 305 5.12 -6.41 9.03
CA GLY A 305 6.35 -7.06 8.60
C GLY A 305 6.10 -8.36 7.82
N LEU A 306 5.10 -9.16 8.23
CA LEU A 306 4.70 -10.37 7.52
C LEU A 306 4.15 -10.06 6.13
N THR A 307 3.22 -9.12 6.02
CA THR A 307 2.64 -8.76 4.71
C THR A 307 3.70 -8.22 3.75
N ALA A 308 4.61 -7.38 4.23
CA ALA A 308 5.75 -6.89 3.45
C ALA A 308 6.72 -8.02 3.05
N ALA A 309 7.04 -8.94 3.97
CA ALA A 309 7.92 -10.07 3.68
C ALA A 309 7.33 -11.03 2.63
N LEU A 310 6.01 -11.23 2.63
CA LEU A 310 5.34 -12.03 1.61
C LEU A 310 5.33 -11.31 0.25
N SER A 311 5.13 -9.99 0.22
CA SER A 311 5.07 -9.24 -1.03
C SER A 311 6.40 -9.23 -1.78
N VAL A 312 7.52 -9.12 -1.09
CA VAL A 312 8.84 -9.06 -1.74
C VAL A 312 9.28 -10.37 -2.40
N GLN A 313 8.58 -11.48 -2.16
CA GLN A 313 8.84 -12.78 -2.79
C GLN A 313 8.17 -12.94 -4.15
N GLU A 314 7.33 -11.98 -4.53
CA GLU A 314 6.60 -11.96 -5.78
C GLU A 314 6.94 -10.69 -6.58
N PHE A 315 6.55 -10.65 -7.85
CA PHE A 315 6.78 -9.49 -8.72
C PHE A 315 5.57 -8.55 -8.76
N GLY A 316 5.84 -7.26 -8.94
CA GLY A 316 4.84 -6.32 -9.42
C GLY A 316 4.12 -5.53 -8.35
N GLY A 317 4.83 -4.93 -7.41
CA GLY A 317 4.32 -3.88 -6.53
C GLY A 317 2.92 -4.19 -5.93
N SER A 318 1.87 -3.64 -6.55
CA SER A 318 0.50 -3.86 -6.08
C SER A 318 0.06 -5.33 -6.15
N LEU A 319 0.36 -6.01 -7.26
CA LEU A 319 -0.12 -7.37 -7.49
C LEU A 319 0.67 -8.44 -6.73
N SER A 320 1.78 -8.08 -6.11
CA SER A 320 2.55 -8.92 -5.19
C SER A 320 1.99 -8.92 -3.76
N ALA A 321 1.11 -7.97 -3.41
CA ALA A 321 0.55 -7.88 -2.07
C ALA A 321 -0.18 -9.17 -1.67
N PRO A 322 0.09 -9.74 -0.49
CA PRO A 322 -0.56 -10.95 -0.03
C PRO A 322 -2.01 -10.69 0.41
N GLY A 323 -2.83 -11.72 0.34
CA GLY A 323 -4.10 -11.78 1.04
C GLY A 323 -4.09 -12.87 2.10
N TRP A 324 -5.23 -13.15 2.69
CA TRP A 324 -5.36 -14.11 3.80
C TRP A 324 -5.02 -15.55 3.39
N VAL A 325 -5.12 -15.90 2.11
CA VAL A 325 -4.73 -17.24 1.63
C VAL A 325 -3.21 -17.42 1.68
N GLU A 326 -2.45 -16.44 1.25
CA GLU A 326 -0.99 -16.43 1.29
C GLU A 326 -0.49 -16.39 2.75
N ILE A 327 -1.13 -15.59 3.61
CA ILE A 327 -0.83 -15.52 5.05
C ILE A 327 -1.09 -16.89 5.71
N ALA A 328 -2.20 -17.55 5.38
CA ALA A 328 -2.52 -18.88 5.92
C ALA A 328 -1.56 -19.96 5.39
N ALA A 329 -1.17 -19.89 4.11
CA ALA A 329 -0.17 -20.80 3.55
C ALA A 329 1.18 -20.64 4.24
N TRP A 330 1.63 -19.41 4.45
CA TRP A 330 2.85 -19.13 5.21
C TRP A 330 2.77 -19.68 6.65
N TRP A 331 1.65 -19.45 7.35
CA TRP A 331 1.47 -19.97 8.71
C TRP A 331 1.57 -21.50 8.77
N ASN A 332 0.95 -22.19 7.81
CA ASN A 332 1.04 -23.65 7.73
C ASN A 332 2.49 -24.13 7.49
N LEU A 333 3.26 -23.42 6.67
CA LEU A 333 4.68 -23.72 6.48
C LEU A 333 5.48 -23.55 7.77
N VAL A 334 5.26 -22.46 8.50
CA VAL A 334 5.95 -22.20 9.78
C VAL A 334 5.61 -23.26 10.83
N GLN A 335 4.35 -23.72 10.88
CA GLN A 335 3.94 -24.80 11.79
C GLN A 335 4.48 -26.17 11.40
N GLY A 336 4.65 -26.45 10.11
CA GLY A 336 5.09 -27.74 9.59
C GLY A 336 6.61 -27.89 9.44
N ALA A 337 7.39 -26.82 9.63
CA ALA A 337 8.83 -26.83 9.42
C ALA A 337 9.55 -27.71 10.46
N GLU A 338 10.48 -28.56 10.01
CA GLU A 338 11.44 -29.23 10.88
C GLU A 338 12.33 -28.17 11.54
N GLY A 339 12.37 -28.13 12.89
CA GLY A 339 13.12 -27.11 13.63
C GLY A 339 12.35 -25.79 13.80
N GLN A 340 11.03 -25.87 13.98
CA GLN A 340 10.14 -24.73 14.26
C GLN A 340 10.80 -23.67 15.13
N ASP A 341 10.71 -22.38 14.71
CA ASP A 341 11.08 -21.26 15.56
C ASP A 341 9.95 -20.97 16.58
N PRO A 342 10.13 -21.32 17.88
CA PRO A 342 9.11 -21.06 18.88
C PRO A 342 8.81 -19.58 19.09
N ALA A 343 9.75 -18.69 18.73
CA ALA A 343 9.54 -17.25 18.84
C ALA A 343 8.63 -16.75 17.72
N ALA A 344 8.82 -17.23 16.48
CA ALA A 344 7.91 -16.94 15.37
C ALA A 344 6.50 -17.46 15.64
N LEU A 345 6.36 -18.71 16.10
CA LEU A 345 5.05 -19.28 16.45
C LEU A 345 4.30 -18.44 17.50
N ARG A 346 4.99 -18.00 18.55
CA ARG A 346 4.37 -17.14 19.57
C ARG A 346 4.02 -15.76 19.01
N ARG A 347 4.91 -15.17 18.20
CA ARG A 347 4.72 -13.82 17.64
C ARG A 347 3.49 -13.73 16.76
N TYR A 348 3.19 -14.78 15.99
CA TYR A 348 2.09 -14.79 15.02
C TYR A 348 0.88 -15.59 15.45
N ALA A 349 0.84 -16.10 16.69
CA ALA A 349 -0.28 -16.90 17.22
C ALA A 349 -1.63 -16.15 17.19
N PHE A 350 -1.60 -14.81 17.25
CA PHE A 350 -2.80 -13.98 17.19
C PHE A 350 -3.54 -14.08 15.84
N LEU A 351 -2.87 -14.55 14.78
CA LEU A 351 -3.48 -14.75 13.46
C LEU A 351 -4.42 -15.95 13.40
N VAL A 352 -4.19 -16.97 14.25
CA VAL A 352 -4.90 -18.26 14.17
C VAL A 352 -6.44 -18.12 14.11
N PRO A 353 -7.08 -17.26 14.91
CA PRO A 353 -8.53 -17.09 14.84
C PRO A 353 -9.03 -16.43 13.54
N LEU A 354 -8.14 -15.80 12.78
CA LEU A 354 -8.46 -15.05 11.56
C LEU A 354 -8.20 -15.88 10.30
N LEU A 355 -7.44 -16.98 10.41
CA LEU A 355 -7.06 -17.75 9.23
C LEU A 355 -8.25 -18.51 8.67
N PRO A 356 -8.45 -18.50 7.33
CA PRO A 356 -9.53 -19.23 6.69
C PRO A 356 -9.37 -20.75 6.87
N VAL A 357 -10.43 -21.43 7.28
CA VAL A 357 -10.49 -22.89 7.44
C VAL A 357 -11.74 -23.45 6.76
N PRO A 358 -11.63 -24.39 5.83
CA PRO A 358 -10.41 -24.84 5.13
C PRO A 358 -9.88 -23.78 4.16
N LEU A 359 -8.61 -23.89 3.78
CA LEU A 359 -8.01 -23.10 2.69
C LEU A 359 -8.76 -23.40 1.38
N ARG A 360 -9.85 -22.68 1.12
CA ARG A 360 -10.51 -22.74 -0.18
C ARG A 360 -9.87 -21.70 -1.08
N PRO A 361 -9.60 -22.03 -2.36
CA PRO A 361 -9.22 -21.01 -3.33
C PRO A 361 -10.27 -19.90 -3.26
N TRP A 362 -9.80 -18.69 -3.04
CA TRP A 362 -10.66 -17.53 -2.91
C TRP A 362 -11.37 -17.28 -4.26
N PRO A 363 -12.67 -17.05 -4.31
CA PRO A 363 -13.38 -16.81 -5.57
C PRO A 363 -13.16 -15.39 -6.12
N LEU A 364 -12.44 -14.52 -5.42
CA LEU A 364 -12.11 -13.20 -5.94
C LEU A 364 -11.23 -13.32 -7.17
N ARG A 365 -11.67 -12.74 -8.26
CA ARG A 365 -10.82 -12.49 -9.41
C ARG A 365 -9.75 -11.52 -8.95
N ARG A 366 -8.54 -12.02 -8.76
CA ARG A 366 -7.38 -11.16 -8.58
C ARG A 366 -6.90 -10.69 -9.93
N ALA A 367 -6.51 -9.41 -10.01
CA ALA A 367 -5.73 -8.96 -11.13
C ALA A 367 -4.41 -9.74 -11.19
N VAL A 368 -3.99 -10.10 -12.38
CA VAL A 368 -2.71 -10.77 -12.61
C VAL A 368 -1.83 -9.88 -13.46
N PRO A 369 -0.49 -9.92 -13.28
CA PRO A 369 0.42 -9.23 -14.17
C PRO A 369 0.13 -9.60 -15.62
N THR A 370 0.18 -8.62 -16.52
CA THR A 370 -0.18 -8.80 -17.95
C THR A 370 0.63 -9.85 -18.66
N ILE A 371 1.83 -10.13 -18.18
CA ILE A 371 2.71 -11.15 -18.77
C ILE A 371 3.25 -12.00 -17.64
N GLY A 372 2.95 -13.29 -17.69
CA GLY A 372 3.49 -14.26 -16.77
C GLY A 372 5.00 -14.40 -16.95
N PHE A 373 5.73 -14.50 -15.84
CA PHE A 373 7.10 -14.97 -15.86
C PHE A 373 7.08 -16.42 -16.30
N GLY A 374 7.73 -16.72 -17.41
CA GLY A 374 7.93 -18.12 -17.81
C GLY A 374 8.63 -18.84 -16.66
N ARG A 375 7.93 -19.75 -15.99
CA ARG A 375 8.61 -20.67 -15.09
C ARG A 375 9.58 -21.43 -15.95
N SER A 376 10.88 -21.16 -15.79
CA SER A 376 11.90 -22.05 -16.31
C SER A 376 11.65 -23.41 -15.68
N ALA A 377 11.33 -24.39 -16.54
CA ALA A 377 11.17 -25.78 -16.17
C ALA A 377 12.47 -26.33 -15.57
#